data_54b28ef103d49f3f82e91c728364640e
#
_entry.id   54b28ef103d49f3f82e91c728364640e
#
_cell.length_a   1.000
_cell.length_b   1.000
_cell.length_c   1.000
_cell.angle_alpha   90.00
_cell.angle_beta   90.00
_cell.angle_gamma   90.00
#
_symmetry.space_group_name_H-M   'P 1'
#
loop_
_entity.id
_entity.type
_entity.pdbx_description
1 polymer ?
#
loop_
_entity_poly.entity_id
_entity_poly.type
_entity_poly.pdbx_seq_one_letter_code
_entity_poly.pdbx_strand_id
1 'polypeptide(L)'
;MDAATDTTVYERTLAIDASPETVWEFLVDPEKLMRWKGINADLDPQPGGIFRCEVIPGHIARGEYVELDKPNRLVFTWGWDGSEDVPPGSSTVEIELATAGDGTSLRFIHKDLPNAEAIASHAHGWDHYLPRLETAAGGGEPGEDPWVTQAPSM
;
A
#
# COMPACT_ATOMS: atom_id res chain seq x y z
N MET A 1 3.25 14.41 -28.22
CA MET A 1 2.49 13.48 -27.43
C MET A 1 3.36 12.87 -26.33
N ASP A 2 2.84 12.77 -25.24
CA ASP A 2 3.63 12.31 -24.12
C ASP A 2 3.32 10.86 -23.78
N ALA A 3 4.05 9.97 -24.42
CA ALA A 3 3.88 8.55 -24.19
C ALA A 3 4.38 8.12 -22.81
N ALA A 4 5.16 8.95 -22.17
CA ALA A 4 5.71 8.61 -20.87
C ALA A 4 4.69 8.78 -19.74
N THR A 5 3.64 9.54 -19.97
CA THR A 5 2.63 9.76 -18.95
C THR A 5 1.55 8.67 -19.03
N ASP A 6 1.54 7.81 -18.05
CA ASP A 6 0.50 6.80 -17.91
C ASP A 6 -0.46 7.27 -16.83
N THR A 7 -1.67 7.67 -17.22
CA THR A 7 -2.68 8.17 -16.30
C THR A 7 -3.50 7.06 -15.65
N THR A 8 -3.17 5.79 -15.94
CA THR A 8 -3.88 4.66 -15.36
C THR A 8 -3.17 4.04 -14.16
N VAL A 9 -2.00 4.54 -13.81
CA VAL A 9 -1.23 4.03 -12.67
C VAL A 9 -0.73 5.17 -11.78
N TYR A 10 -0.62 4.83 -10.50
CA TYR A 10 0.17 5.61 -9.55
C TYR A 10 1.46 4.84 -9.29
N GLU A 11 2.58 5.50 -9.39
CA GLU A 11 3.88 4.86 -9.16
C GLU A 11 4.77 5.74 -8.30
N ARG A 12 5.47 5.12 -7.35
CA ARG A 12 6.41 5.82 -6.48
C ARG A 12 7.53 4.88 -6.04
N THR A 13 8.73 5.44 -5.90
CA THR A 13 9.88 4.70 -5.37
C THR A 13 10.33 5.34 -4.06
N LEU A 14 10.61 4.48 -3.07
CA LEU A 14 11.09 4.91 -1.76
C LEU A 14 12.45 4.29 -1.49
N ALA A 15 13.29 5.01 -0.75
CA ALA A 15 14.50 4.45 -0.16
C ALA A 15 14.23 4.25 1.33
N ILE A 16 14.35 3.01 1.81
CA ILE A 16 14.04 2.66 3.19
C ILE A 16 15.30 2.13 3.87
N ASP A 17 15.59 2.65 5.05
CA ASP A 17 16.77 2.27 5.83
C ASP A 17 16.50 1.01 6.63
N ALA A 18 16.28 -0.08 5.91
CA ALA A 18 16.06 -1.41 6.47
C ALA A 18 16.25 -2.44 5.37
N SER A 19 16.54 -3.70 5.76
CA SER A 19 16.70 -4.77 4.78
C SER A 19 15.38 -5.11 4.10
N PRO A 20 15.41 -5.71 2.90
CA PRO A 20 14.17 -6.16 2.25
C PRO A 20 13.34 -7.10 3.13
N GLU A 21 13.97 -7.96 3.90
CA GLU A 21 13.27 -8.86 4.81
C GLU A 21 12.47 -8.09 5.87
N THR A 22 13.09 -7.05 6.43
CA THR A 22 12.41 -6.20 7.42
C THR A 22 11.24 -5.44 6.79
N VAL A 23 11.46 -4.85 5.61
CA VAL A 23 10.40 -4.13 4.90
C VAL A 23 9.25 -5.06 4.58
N TRP A 24 9.55 -6.29 4.14
CA TRP A 24 8.54 -7.29 3.83
C TRP A 24 7.59 -7.52 5.01
N GLU A 25 8.14 -7.63 6.23
CA GLU A 25 7.31 -7.84 7.41
C GLU A 25 6.33 -6.71 7.66
N PHE A 26 6.72 -5.47 7.35
CA PHE A 26 5.82 -4.33 7.50
C PHE A 26 4.69 -4.33 6.47
N LEU A 27 4.83 -5.14 5.43
CA LEU A 27 3.80 -5.25 4.38
C LEU A 27 2.82 -6.40 4.66
N VAL A 28 3.27 -7.49 5.29
CA VAL A 28 2.45 -8.70 5.41
C VAL A 28 2.08 -9.10 6.84
N ASP A 29 2.71 -8.51 7.85
CA ASP A 29 2.37 -8.75 9.25
C ASP A 29 1.34 -7.72 9.69
N PRO A 30 0.14 -8.15 10.18
CA PRO A 30 -0.92 -7.21 10.53
C PRO A 30 -0.49 -6.17 11.57
N GLU A 31 0.24 -6.58 12.61
CA GLU A 31 0.67 -5.65 13.65
C GLU A 31 1.65 -4.61 13.10
N LYS A 32 2.56 -5.04 12.23
CA LYS A 32 3.54 -4.13 11.64
C LYS A 32 2.91 -3.23 10.58
N LEU A 33 1.96 -3.76 9.82
CA LEU A 33 1.22 -2.94 8.86
C LEU A 33 0.52 -1.79 9.58
N MET A 34 -0.12 -2.08 10.72
CA MET A 34 -0.86 -1.06 11.47
C MET A 34 0.03 -0.01 12.12
N ARG A 35 1.34 -0.19 12.13
CA ARG A 35 2.25 0.86 12.61
C ARG A 35 2.31 2.04 11.65
N TRP A 36 2.04 1.80 10.37
CA TRP A 36 2.13 2.87 9.38
C TRP A 36 0.81 3.12 8.66
N LYS A 37 -0.10 2.15 8.66
CA LYS A 37 -1.36 2.27 7.91
C LYS A 37 -2.44 1.38 8.53
N GLY A 38 -3.56 2.01 8.87
CA GLY A 38 -4.75 1.26 9.28
C GLY A 38 -4.90 1.06 10.77
N ILE A 39 -6.13 0.79 11.16
CA ILE A 39 -6.51 0.57 12.56
C ILE A 39 -6.92 -0.88 12.80
N ASN A 40 -7.08 -1.67 11.73
CA ASN A 40 -7.44 -3.07 11.80
C ASN A 40 -6.97 -3.74 10.52
N ALA A 41 -6.41 -4.94 10.62
CA ALA A 41 -5.91 -5.63 9.45
C ALA A 41 -6.11 -7.13 9.60
N ASP A 42 -6.47 -7.78 8.49
CA ASP A 42 -6.68 -9.22 8.41
C ASP A 42 -5.96 -9.67 7.16
N LEU A 43 -4.83 -10.34 7.35
CA LEU A 43 -3.93 -10.68 6.26
C LEU A 43 -3.64 -12.18 6.25
N ASP A 44 -3.84 -12.81 5.09
CA ASP A 44 -3.46 -14.20 4.86
C ASP A 44 -2.49 -14.21 3.67
N PRO A 45 -1.18 -14.00 3.92
CA PRO A 45 -0.20 -13.74 2.86
C PRO A 45 0.20 -14.99 2.11
N GLN A 46 -0.72 -15.49 1.32
CA GLN A 46 -0.49 -16.60 0.38
C GLN A 46 -1.39 -16.35 -0.83
N PRO A 47 -1.05 -16.92 -2.00
CA PRO A 47 -1.89 -16.71 -3.20
C PRO A 47 -3.33 -17.12 -2.94
N GLY A 48 -4.26 -16.22 -3.23
CA GLY A 48 -5.68 -16.41 -2.97
C GLY A 48 -6.12 -16.06 -1.54
N GLY A 49 -5.17 -15.73 -0.65
CA GLY A 49 -5.50 -15.33 0.72
C GLY A 49 -6.04 -13.91 0.78
N ILE A 50 -6.78 -13.63 1.84
CA ILE A 50 -7.42 -12.33 2.00
C ILE A 50 -6.41 -11.24 2.35
N PHE A 51 -6.62 -10.07 1.73
CA PHE A 51 -6.04 -8.79 2.15
C PHE A 51 -7.17 -7.89 2.57
N ARG A 52 -7.17 -7.47 3.84
CA ARG A 52 -8.21 -6.57 4.35
C ARG A 52 -7.59 -5.62 5.36
N CYS A 53 -7.83 -4.33 5.16
CA CYS A 53 -7.30 -3.30 6.05
C CYS A 53 -8.35 -2.21 6.24
N GLU A 54 -8.76 -2.00 7.48
CA GLU A 54 -9.56 -0.83 7.82
C GLU A 54 -8.58 0.33 7.98
N VAL A 55 -8.50 1.16 6.95
CA VAL A 55 -7.49 2.21 6.86
C VAL A 55 -7.78 3.33 7.85
N ILE A 56 -9.02 3.80 7.86
CA ILE A 56 -9.56 4.73 8.84
C ILE A 56 -10.97 4.23 9.19
N PRO A 57 -11.57 4.71 10.28
CA PRO A 57 -12.88 4.17 10.70
C PRO A 57 -13.91 4.20 9.57
N GLY A 58 -14.46 3.03 9.25
CA GLY A 58 -15.47 2.86 8.23
C GLY A 58 -14.97 2.74 6.80
N HIS A 59 -13.66 2.85 6.56
CA HIS A 59 -13.07 2.77 5.22
C HIS A 59 -12.18 1.54 5.12
N ILE A 60 -12.72 0.47 4.55
CA ILE A 60 -12.07 -0.83 4.50
C ILE A 60 -11.61 -1.12 3.08
N ALA A 61 -10.28 -1.27 2.93
CA ALA A 61 -9.69 -1.74 1.70
C ALA A 61 -9.62 -3.26 1.72
N ARG A 62 -9.95 -3.91 0.60
CA ARG A 62 -10.03 -5.36 0.55
C ARG A 62 -9.69 -5.91 -0.83
N GLY A 63 -9.07 -7.08 -0.83
CA GLY A 63 -8.72 -7.81 -2.04
C GLY A 63 -8.12 -9.15 -1.68
N GLU A 64 -7.29 -9.69 -2.58
CA GLU A 64 -6.63 -10.98 -2.41
C GLU A 64 -5.17 -10.87 -2.79
N TYR A 65 -4.33 -11.68 -2.13
CA TYR A 65 -2.94 -11.82 -2.57
C TYR A 65 -2.91 -12.60 -3.88
N VAL A 66 -2.09 -12.13 -4.82
CA VAL A 66 -1.93 -12.76 -6.14
C VAL A 66 -0.57 -13.42 -6.24
N GLU A 67 0.48 -12.71 -5.85
CA GLU A 67 1.85 -13.20 -5.97
C GLU A 67 2.65 -12.77 -4.75
N LEU A 68 3.39 -13.72 -4.16
CA LEU A 68 4.31 -13.44 -3.07
C LEU A 68 5.63 -14.14 -3.37
N ASP A 69 6.65 -13.35 -3.68
CA ASP A 69 8.02 -13.81 -3.86
C ASP A 69 8.88 -13.09 -2.83
N LYS A 70 8.88 -13.63 -1.62
CA LYS A 70 9.54 -13.03 -0.47
C LYS A 70 11.06 -13.05 -0.64
N PRO A 71 11.74 -11.95 -0.38
CA PRO A 71 11.26 -10.63 0.03
C PRO A 71 11.21 -9.62 -1.12
N ASN A 72 11.10 -10.07 -2.36
CA ASN A 72 11.35 -9.25 -3.54
C ASN A 72 10.11 -8.69 -4.22
N ARG A 73 8.99 -9.43 -4.18
CA ARG A 73 7.82 -9.00 -4.94
C ARG A 73 6.53 -9.42 -4.24
N LEU A 74 5.59 -8.48 -4.17
CA LEU A 74 4.29 -8.68 -3.57
C LEU A 74 3.24 -8.07 -4.49
N VAL A 75 2.23 -8.85 -4.84
CA VAL A 75 1.09 -8.37 -5.65
C VAL A 75 -0.20 -8.75 -4.96
N PHE A 76 -1.09 -7.78 -4.79
CA PHE A 76 -2.42 -8.05 -4.27
C PHE A 76 -3.44 -7.15 -4.95
N THR A 77 -4.69 -7.61 -4.98
CA THR A 77 -5.76 -6.79 -5.52
C THR A 77 -6.30 -5.87 -4.44
N TRP A 78 -7.01 -4.83 -4.85
CA TRP A 78 -7.41 -3.74 -3.98
C TRP A 78 -8.72 -3.15 -4.43
N GLY A 79 -9.50 -2.73 -3.47
CA GLY A 79 -10.71 -1.95 -3.66
C GLY A 79 -11.28 -1.61 -2.30
N TRP A 80 -12.44 -1.01 -2.28
CA TRP A 80 -13.05 -0.53 -1.05
C TRP A 80 -14.42 -1.15 -0.85
N ASP A 81 -14.70 -1.62 0.36
CA ASP A 81 -16.03 -2.10 0.71
C ASP A 81 -17.04 -0.99 0.47
N GLY A 82 -18.12 -1.31 -0.25
CA GLY A 82 -19.19 -0.37 -0.52
C GLY A 82 -18.94 0.63 -1.64
N SER A 83 -17.76 0.60 -2.26
CA SER A 83 -17.46 1.49 -3.37
C SER A 83 -18.00 0.93 -4.68
N GLU A 84 -18.67 1.78 -5.47
CA GLU A 84 -19.10 1.40 -6.81
C GLU A 84 -17.98 1.60 -7.83
N ASP A 85 -17.15 2.61 -7.63
CA ASP A 85 -16.08 2.97 -8.56
C ASP A 85 -14.85 2.06 -8.44
N VAL A 86 -14.48 1.73 -7.22
CA VAL A 86 -13.32 0.88 -6.95
C VAL A 86 -13.75 -0.22 -5.96
N PRO A 87 -14.59 -1.17 -6.41
CA PRO A 87 -15.03 -2.24 -5.52
C PRO A 87 -13.86 -3.18 -5.16
N PRO A 88 -14.01 -3.99 -4.10
CA PRO A 88 -12.96 -4.90 -3.69
C PRO A 88 -12.46 -5.77 -4.86
N GLY A 89 -11.13 -5.85 -4.99
CA GLY A 89 -10.50 -6.68 -6.00
C GLY A 89 -10.44 -6.08 -7.40
N SER A 90 -10.92 -4.85 -7.60
CA SER A 90 -11.01 -4.25 -8.93
C SER A 90 -9.73 -3.60 -9.42
N SER A 91 -8.79 -3.34 -8.52
CA SER A 91 -7.50 -2.75 -8.89
C SER A 91 -6.37 -3.61 -8.32
N THR A 92 -5.13 -3.28 -8.66
CA THR A 92 -3.98 -4.09 -8.32
C THR A 92 -2.86 -3.24 -7.76
N VAL A 93 -2.25 -3.69 -6.67
CA VAL A 93 -1.07 -3.09 -6.08
C VAL A 93 0.10 -4.04 -6.29
N GLU A 94 1.21 -3.51 -6.83
CA GLU A 94 2.47 -4.25 -7.00
C GLU A 94 3.56 -3.55 -6.23
N ILE A 95 4.31 -4.32 -5.45
CA ILE A 95 5.42 -3.80 -4.67
C ILE A 95 6.65 -4.64 -4.97
N GLU A 96 7.75 -3.97 -5.35
CA GLU A 96 9.03 -4.63 -5.61
C GLU A 96 10.07 -4.10 -4.65
N LEU A 97 10.82 -5.00 -4.03
CA LEU A 97 11.89 -4.67 -3.09
C LEU A 97 13.21 -5.16 -3.64
N ALA A 98 14.20 -4.27 -3.62
CA ALA A 98 15.56 -4.62 -4.03
C ALA A 98 16.53 -4.04 -3.02
N THR A 99 17.62 -4.78 -2.76
CA THR A 99 18.69 -4.29 -1.92
C THR A 99 19.32 -3.06 -2.56
N ALA A 100 19.51 -1.99 -1.80
CA ALA A 100 20.13 -0.76 -2.26
C ALA A 100 21.08 -0.28 -1.15
N GLY A 101 22.39 -0.51 -1.33
CA GLY A 101 23.35 -0.24 -0.27
C GLY A 101 23.02 -1.07 0.96
N ASP A 102 22.90 -0.42 2.10
CA ASP A 102 22.54 -1.08 3.36
C ASP A 102 21.01 -1.11 3.57
N GLY A 103 20.24 -0.60 2.64
CA GLY A 103 18.80 -0.51 2.76
C GLY A 103 18.06 -1.17 1.61
N THR A 104 16.86 -0.65 1.36
CA THR A 104 15.95 -1.21 0.36
C THR A 104 15.44 -0.10 -0.55
N SER A 105 15.40 -0.39 -1.86
CA SER A 105 14.63 0.39 -2.81
C SER A 105 13.28 -0.28 -2.97
N LEU A 106 12.20 0.43 -2.65
CA LEU A 106 10.84 -0.07 -2.79
C LEU A 106 10.18 0.65 -3.95
N ARG A 107 9.69 -0.11 -4.92
CA ARG A 107 8.90 0.43 -6.03
C ARG A 107 7.45 0.03 -5.81
N PHE A 108 6.57 1.01 -5.77
CA PHE A 108 5.15 0.84 -5.49
C PHE A 108 4.35 1.26 -6.72
N ILE A 109 3.45 0.38 -7.17
CA ILE A 109 2.58 0.66 -8.32
C ILE A 109 1.15 0.29 -7.94
N HIS A 110 0.21 1.20 -8.16
CA HIS A 110 -1.22 0.92 -8.05
C HIS A 110 -1.84 1.14 -9.42
N LYS A 111 -2.34 0.07 -10.02
CA LYS A 111 -2.85 0.08 -11.39
C LYS A 111 -4.29 -0.44 -11.45
N ASP A 112 -4.87 -0.37 -12.63
CA ASP A 112 -6.25 -0.81 -12.91
C ASP A 112 -7.30 0.04 -12.21
N LEU A 113 -6.95 1.28 -11.85
CA LEU A 113 -7.92 2.23 -11.32
C LEU A 113 -8.77 2.76 -12.48
N PRO A 114 -10.08 3.01 -12.25
CA PRO A 114 -11.02 3.22 -13.37
C PRO A 114 -10.90 4.58 -14.06
N ASN A 115 -10.38 5.61 -13.39
CA ASN A 115 -10.38 6.95 -13.96
C ASN A 115 -9.38 7.84 -13.23
N ALA A 116 -9.22 9.07 -13.74
CA ALA A 116 -8.26 10.02 -13.19
C ALA A 116 -8.59 10.45 -11.77
N GLU A 117 -9.87 10.52 -11.40
CA GLU A 117 -10.27 10.86 -10.05
C GLU A 117 -9.84 9.79 -9.04
N ALA A 118 -10.02 8.53 -9.42
CA ALA A 118 -9.60 7.42 -8.58
C ALA A 118 -8.08 7.41 -8.40
N ILE A 119 -7.33 7.67 -9.47
CA ILE A 119 -5.86 7.76 -9.40
C ILE A 119 -5.45 8.89 -8.46
N ALA A 120 -6.04 10.07 -8.61
CA ALA A 120 -5.70 11.22 -7.77
C ALA A 120 -6.04 10.97 -6.31
N SER A 121 -7.18 10.37 -6.03
CA SER A 121 -7.59 10.02 -4.66
C SER A 121 -6.63 9.04 -4.02
N HIS A 122 -6.24 7.99 -4.75
CA HIS A 122 -5.31 6.99 -4.23
C HIS A 122 -3.90 7.57 -4.11
N ALA A 123 -3.48 8.42 -5.05
CA ALA A 123 -2.19 9.11 -4.94
C ALA A 123 -2.13 9.93 -3.66
N HIS A 124 -3.20 10.65 -3.34
CA HIS A 124 -3.28 11.42 -2.10
C HIS A 124 -3.11 10.52 -0.88
N GLY A 125 -3.79 9.38 -0.88
CA GLY A 125 -3.68 8.41 0.21
C GLY A 125 -2.29 7.80 0.32
N TRP A 126 -1.74 7.33 -0.80
CA TRP A 126 -0.42 6.71 -0.78
C TRP A 126 0.69 7.71 -0.44
N ASP A 127 0.58 8.97 -0.90
CA ASP A 127 1.54 10.02 -0.55
C ASP A 127 1.51 10.33 0.95
N HIS A 128 0.40 10.04 1.62
CA HIS A 128 0.31 10.15 3.08
C HIS A 128 0.92 8.93 3.78
N TYR A 129 0.60 7.72 3.30
CA TYR A 129 0.97 6.49 4.01
C TYR A 129 2.36 5.97 3.69
N LEU A 130 2.85 6.10 2.46
CA LEU A 130 4.17 5.57 2.10
C LEU A 130 5.32 6.20 2.89
N PRO A 131 5.35 7.52 3.15
CA PRO A 131 6.37 8.08 4.04
C PRO A 131 6.31 7.52 5.46
N ARG A 132 5.12 7.16 5.93
CA ARG A 132 4.97 6.54 7.24
C ARG A 132 5.57 5.13 7.25
N LEU A 133 5.43 4.38 6.15
CA LEU A 133 6.10 3.09 5.99
C LEU A 133 7.61 3.25 6.03
N GLU A 134 8.13 4.23 5.31
CA GLU A 134 9.58 4.51 5.29
C GLU A 134 10.09 4.76 6.71
N THR A 135 9.38 5.55 7.50
CA THR A 135 9.74 5.84 8.88
C THR A 135 9.65 4.60 9.76
N ALA A 136 8.55 3.89 9.71
CA ALA A 136 8.32 2.74 10.59
C ALA A 136 9.31 1.60 10.29
N ALA A 137 9.48 1.24 9.03
CA ALA A 137 10.38 0.16 8.65
C ALA A 137 11.83 0.54 8.91
N GLY A 138 12.16 1.82 8.83
CA GLY A 138 13.50 2.33 9.13
C GLY A 138 13.83 2.42 10.61
N GLY A 139 12.92 1.98 11.49
CA GLY A 139 13.17 1.96 12.94
C GLY A 139 12.64 3.18 13.68
N GLY A 140 11.95 4.09 13.01
CA GLY A 140 11.37 5.28 13.63
C GLY A 140 9.91 5.09 14.02
N GLU A 141 9.32 6.17 14.53
CA GLU A 141 7.91 6.18 14.92
C GLU A 141 7.17 7.20 14.05
N PRO A 142 6.27 6.76 13.19
CA PRO A 142 5.50 7.72 12.39
C PRO A 142 4.47 8.51 13.20
N GLY A 143 4.21 8.06 14.44
CA GLY A 143 3.24 8.70 15.30
C GLY A 143 1.81 8.30 14.94
N GLU A 144 0.84 8.91 15.60
CA GLU A 144 -0.56 8.65 15.33
C GLU A 144 -0.92 9.17 13.93
N ASP A 145 -1.76 8.42 13.24
CA ASP A 145 -2.28 8.86 11.95
C ASP A 145 -3.40 9.89 12.19
N PRO A 146 -3.21 11.15 11.81
CA PRO A 146 -4.23 12.18 12.03
C PRO A 146 -5.53 11.89 11.28
N TRP A 147 -5.47 11.10 10.20
CA TRP A 147 -6.66 10.77 9.41
C TRP A 147 -7.61 9.83 10.13
N VAL A 148 -7.15 9.13 11.17
CA VAL A 148 -8.02 8.25 11.96
C VAL A 148 -9.08 9.05 12.70
N THR A 149 -8.72 10.23 13.23
CA THR A 149 -9.64 11.09 13.95
C THR A 149 -10.20 12.22 13.10
N GLN A 150 -9.52 12.56 12.01
CA GLN A 150 -9.92 13.67 11.13
C GLN A 150 -9.67 13.23 9.68
N ALA A 151 -10.67 12.54 9.13
CA ALA A 151 -10.56 11.99 7.78
C ALA A 151 -10.31 13.09 6.75
N PRO A 152 -9.48 12.81 5.74
CA PRO A 152 -9.24 13.78 4.68
C PRO A 152 -10.47 13.93 3.81
N SER A 153 -10.55 15.07 3.14
CA SER A 153 -11.58 15.29 2.13
C SER A 153 -11.20 14.50 0.88
N MET A 154 -12.09 13.62 0.46
CA MET A 154 -11.85 12.78 -0.72
C MET A 154 -12.95 12.91 -1.75
#